data_3aa5db8a1e92e42a2716b71e5a79d240
#
_entry.id   3aa5db8a1e92e42a2716b71e5a79d240
#
_cell.length_a   1.000
_cell.length_b   1.000
_cell.length_c   1.000
_cell.angle_alpha   90.00
_cell.angle_beta   90.00
_cell.angle_gamma   90.00
#
_symmetry.space_group_name_H-M   'P 1'
#
loop_
_entity.id
_entity.type
_entity.pdbx_description
1 polymer ?
#
loop_
_entity_poly.entity_id
_entity_poly.type
_entity_poly.pdbx_seq_one_letter_code
_entity_poly.pdbx_strand_id
1 'polypeptide(L)'
;FKTQDEFKKFVVVLFKEPGQYNFDKTAYLFNKEAKIFNEQGYYCDKPFRSKDFINYWNDQKKKCRDGVIYVGKKETWYLTRDYYMWLNFLPIFDKEEKKYGFAKVRDAQYHMAIYELLAELNYKHAAILKKRQIASSYFHMAKLINQFWFEEGSICKMGASLKDYINDKGSWKFLDEYKTFLNEHTAWYRPCTPEKVLLWEQKIEVRINNRKTNKGLMSKIQGASFEKNATTGVGGPCTYFFHEEAGIAPKMDQTYEYIRPAM
;
A
#
# COMPACT_ATOMS: atom_id res chain seq x y z
N PHE A 1 -4.19 -18.89 -5.56
CA PHE A 1 -5.14 -19.62 -4.71
C PHE A 1 -6.53 -19.49 -5.31
N LYS A 2 -7.26 -20.60 -5.41
CA LYS A 2 -8.63 -20.61 -5.93
C LYS A 2 -9.64 -20.26 -4.85
N THR A 3 -9.28 -20.47 -3.59
CA THR A 3 -10.14 -20.21 -2.44
C THR A 3 -9.37 -19.59 -1.29
N GLN A 4 -10.11 -18.89 -0.41
CA GLN A 4 -9.57 -18.33 0.83
C GLN A 4 -9.01 -19.42 1.75
N ASP A 5 -9.59 -20.60 1.74
CA ASP A 5 -9.12 -21.72 2.56
C ASP A 5 -7.80 -22.32 2.07
N GLU A 6 -7.58 -22.38 0.76
CA GLU A 6 -6.28 -22.76 0.19
C GLU A 6 -5.20 -21.75 0.61
N PHE A 7 -5.52 -20.47 0.55
CA PHE A 7 -4.60 -19.44 1.00
C PHE A 7 -4.31 -19.53 2.51
N LYS A 8 -5.34 -19.70 3.36
CA LYS A 8 -5.17 -19.89 4.81
C LYS A 8 -4.28 -21.10 5.13
N LYS A 9 -4.48 -22.23 4.45
CA LYS A 9 -3.63 -23.42 4.61
C LYS A 9 -2.17 -23.14 4.23
N PHE A 10 -1.96 -22.44 3.12
CA PHE A 10 -0.63 -22.04 2.67
C PHE A 10 0.07 -21.16 3.70
N VAL A 11 -0.62 -20.16 4.23
CA VAL A 11 -0.03 -19.25 5.23
C VAL A 11 0.26 -19.96 6.55
N VAL A 12 -0.58 -20.88 6.99
CA VAL A 12 -0.28 -21.71 8.17
C VAL A 12 1.03 -22.48 8.00
N VAL A 13 1.31 -22.97 6.79
CA VAL A 13 2.60 -23.61 6.48
C VAL A 13 3.75 -22.62 6.56
N LEU A 14 3.59 -21.40 6.00
CA LEU A 14 4.59 -20.34 6.04
C LEU A 14 5.02 -19.95 7.47
N PHE A 15 4.09 -19.94 8.42
CA PHE A 15 4.37 -19.55 9.80
C PHE A 15 4.76 -20.69 10.74
N LYS A 16 4.65 -21.95 10.30
CA LYS A 16 5.04 -23.10 11.15
C LYS A 16 6.54 -23.24 11.35
N GLU A 17 7.33 -22.74 10.42
CA GLU A 17 8.80 -22.86 10.45
C GLU A 17 9.45 -21.48 10.22
N PRO A 18 9.37 -20.56 11.19
CA PRO A 18 10.00 -19.24 11.07
C PRO A 18 11.53 -19.41 10.97
N GLY A 19 12.14 -18.77 9.98
CA GLY A 19 13.59 -18.76 9.76
C GLY A 19 14.13 -19.69 8.68
N GLN A 20 13.31 -20.53 8.05
CA GLN A 20 13.74 -21.36 6.92
C GLN A 20 13.71 -20.66 5.56
N TYR A 21 13.16 -19.45 5.50
CA TYR A 21 12.97 -18.72 4.25
C TYR A 21 14.19 -17.84 3.97
N ASN A 22 15.10 -18.35 3.16
CA ASN A 22 16.18 -17.55 2.59
C ASN A 22 15.70 -16.97 1.25
N PHE A 23 15.24 -15.72 1.26
CA PHE A 23 14.79 -15.01 0.06
C PHE A 23 15.93 -14.68 -0.91
N ASP A 24 17.19 -14.84 -0.54
CA ASP A 24 18.33 -14.43 -1.35
C ASP A 24 18.35 -15.06 -2.75
N LYS A 25 17.82 -16.29 -2.88
CA LYS A 25 17.80 -17.01 -4.15
C LYS A 25 16.63 -16.66 -5.06
N THR A 26 15.50 -16.18 -4.50
CA THR A 26 14.26 -15.90 -5.24
C THR A 26 13.88 -14.43 -5.23
N ALA A 27 14.52 -13.64 -4.38
CA ALA A 27 14.28 -12.20 -4.24
C ALA A 27 14.37 -11.43 -5.58
N TYR A 28 15.23 -11.90 -6.51
CA TYR A 28 15.38 -11.28 -7.82
C TYR A 28 14.11 -11.34 -8.69
N LEU A 29 13.20 -12.26 -8.40
CA LEU A 29 11.91 -12.37 -9.12
C LEU A 29 10.89 -11.35 -8.59
N PHE A 30 10.99 -11.01 -7.31
CA PHE A 30 9.96 -10.22 -6.62
C PHE A 30 10.02 -8.73 -6.97
N ASN A 31 11.20 -8.21 -7.29
CA ASN A 31 11.44 -6.82 -7.64
C ASN A 31 11.97 -6.66 -9.08
N LYS A 32 11.51 -7.50 -9.99
CA LYS A 32 11.96 -7.50 -11.40
C LYS A 32 11.71 -6.17 -12.08
N GLU A 33 10.54 -5.58 -11.91
CA GLU A 33 10.17 -4.33 -12.58
C GLU A 33 11.02 -3.15 -12.04
N ALA A 34 11.30 -3.14 -10.74
CA ALA A 34 12.20 -2.15 -10.14
C ALA A 34 13.62 -2.23 -10.71
N LYS A 35 14.11 -3.43 -10.98
CA LYS A 35 15.44 -3.60 -11.63
C LYS A 35 15.44 -3.07 -13.04
N ILE A 36 14.42 -3.41 -13.83
CA ILE A 36 14.27 -2.89 -15.19
C ILE A 36 14.28 -1.35 -15.16
N PHE A 37 13.51 -0.75 -14.24
CA PHE A 37 13.49 0.71 -14.10
C PHE A 37 14.84 1.30 -13.69
N ASN A 38 15.54 0.68 -12.73
CA ASN A 38 16.86 1.14 -12.29
C ASN A 38 17.91 1.09 -13.41
N GLU A 39 17.81 0.13 -14.33
CA GLU A 39 18.76 -0.06 -15.42
C GLU A 39 18.54 0.92 -16.58
N GLN A 40 17.28 1.25 -16.89
CA GLN A 40 16.94 1.99 -18.10
C GLN A 40 16.11 3.26 -17.89
N GLY A 41 15.63 3.53 -16.68
CA GLY A 41 14.83 4.72 -16.34
C GLY A 41 13.35 4.66 -16.75
N TYR A 42 12.89 3.52 -17.25
CA TYR A 42 11.49 3.28 -17.63
C TYR A 42 11.12 1.82 -17.46
N TYR A 43 9.82 1.51 -17.34
CA TYR A 43 9.33 0.15 -17.12
C TYR A 43 9.08 -0.66 -18.38
N CYS A 44 8.69 -0.01 -19.47
CA CYS A 44 8.22 -0.68 -20.68
C CYS A 44 8.86 -0.09 -21.93
N ASP A 45 9.54 -0.93 -22.70
CA ASP A 45 10.24 -0.60 -23.95
C ASP A 45 9.32 -0.66 -25.20
N LYS A 46 8.07 -1.06 -25.02
CA LYS A 46 7.12 -1.21 -26.13
C LYS A 46 6.64 0.14 -26.65
N PRO A 47 6.38 0.27 -27.96
CA PRO A 47 5.86 1.50 -28.52
C PRO A 47 4.61 1.97 -27.81
N PHE A 48 4.56 3.25 -27.47
CA PHE A 48 3.42 3.85 -26.76
C PHE A 48 2.09 3.56 -27.48
N ARG A 49 1.09 3.13 -26.72
CA ARG A 49 -0.23 2.68 -27.18
C ARG A 49 -0.26 1.44 -28.08
N SER A 50 0.86 0.75 -28.29
CA SER A 50 0.81 -0.56 -28.94
C SER A 50 0.03 -1.57 -28.08
N LYS A 51 -0.44 -2.65 -28.71
CA LYS A 51 -1.13 -3.74 -27.98
C LYS A 51 -0.24 -4.31 -26.85
N ASP A 52 1.04 -4.48 -27.11
CA ASP A 52 1.99 -5.00 -26.12
C ASP A 52 2.23 -4.05 -24.97
N PHE A 53 2.28 -2.71 -25.23
CA PHE A 53 2.34 -1.69 -24.21
C PHE A 53 1.11 -1.73 -23.30
N ILE A 54 -0.08 -1.81 -23.89
CA ILE A 54 -1.34 -1.88 -23.14
C ILE A 54 -1.41 -3.18 -22.33
N ASN A 55 -1.03 -4.31 -22.91
CA ASN A 55 -1.00 -5.60 -22.23
C ASN A 55 -0.04 -5.61 -21.05
N TYR A 56 1.16 -5.04 -21.20
CA TYR A 56 2.12 -4.89 -20.11
C TYR A 56 1.52 -4.15 -18.93
N TRP A 57 0.96 -2.96 -19.15
CA TRP A 57 0.42 -2.14 -18.07
C TRP A 57 -0.85 -2.73 -17.44
N ASN A 58 -1.66 -3.44 -18.21
CA ASN A 58 -2.80 -4.19 -17.67
C ASN A 58 -2.35 -5.36 -16.80
N ASP A 59 -1.30 -6.08 -17.19
CA ASP A 59 -0.70 -7.15 -16.37
C ASP A 59 -0.14 -6.60 -15.05
N GLN A 60 0.62 -5.49 -15.11
CA GLN A 60 1.12 -4.85 -13.90
C GLN A 60 -0.01 -4.36 -12.99
N LYS A 61 -1.05 -3.75 -13.56
CA LYS A 61 -2.25 -3.35 -12.82
C LYS A 61 -2.91 -4.54 -12.13
N LYS A 62 -3.05 -5.67 -12.84
CA LYS A 62 -3.61 -6.90 -12.27
C LYS A 62 -2.78 -7.39 -11.10
N LYS A 63 -1.46 -7.43 -11.22
CA LYS A 63 -0.55 -7.82 -10.13
C LYS A 63 -0.68 -6.92 -8.91
N CYS A 64 -0.80 -5.61 -9.11
CA CYS A 64 -1.02 -4.66 -8.02
C CYS A 64 -2.41 -4.78 -7.37
N ARG A 65 -3.39 -5.39 -8.02
CA ARG A 65 -4.74 -5.61 -7.47
C ARG A 65 -4.89 -6.95 -6.78
N ASP A 66 -4.34 -7.99 -7.38
CA ASP A 66 -4.61 -9.38 -7.00
C ASP A 66 -3.42 -10.02 -6.25
N GLY A 67 -2.25 -9.38 -6.25
CA GLY A 67 -1.01 -9.99 -5.83
C GLY A 67 -0.44 -10.93 -6.89
N VAL A 68 0.67 -11.58 -6.56
CA VAL A 68 1.41 -12.46 -7.49
C VAL A 68 1.81 -13.76 -6.83
N ILE A 69 1.59 -14.87 -7.53
CA ILE A 69 2.10 -16.16 -7.13
C ILE A 69 3.33 -16.48 -7.98
N TYR A 70 4.45 -16.72 -7.33
CA TYR A 70 5.67 -17.21 -7.94
C TYR A 70 5.83 -18.69 -7.63
N VAL A 71 5.82 -19.52 -8.68
CA VAL A 71 6.00 -20.95 -8.55
C VAL A 71 7.45 -21.29 -8.88
N GLY A 72 8.23 -21.67 -7.89
CA GLY A 72 9.58 -22.21 -8.02
C GLY A 72 9.57 -23.74 -8.12
N LYS A 73 10.76 -24.34 -8.28
CA LYS A 73 10.89 -25.80 -8.37
C LYS A 73 10.52 -26.53 -7.07
N LYS A 74 10.72 -25.89 -5.92
CA LYS A 74 10.48 -26.48 -4.58
C LYS A 74 9.55 -25.63 -3.70
N GLU A 75 9.32 -24.40 -4.07
CA GLU A 75 8.66 -23.40 -3.22
C GLU A 75 7.70 -22.56 -4.04
N THR A 76 6.62 -22.16 -3.42
CA THR A 76 5.64 -21.23 -4.01
C THR A 76 5.50 -20.03 -3.09
N TRP A 77 5.64 -18.83 -3.65
CA TRP A 77 5.58 -17.58 -2.93
C TRP A 77 4.38 -16.76 -3.38
N TYR A 78 3.69 -16.17 -2.45
CA TYR A 78 2.65 -15.20 -2.75
C TYR A 78 3.09 -13.81 -2.27
N LEU A 79 3.21 -12.86 -3.19
CA LEU A 79 3.34 -11.45 -2.85
C LEU A 79 1.97 -10.81 -2.80
N THR A 80 1.64 -10.16 -1.69
CA THR A 80 0.41 -9.40 -1.57
C THR A 80 0.41 -8.24 -2.57
N ARG A 81 -0.77 -7.78 -2.97
CA ARG A 81 -0.98 -6.70 -3.95
C ARG A 81 -0.16 -5.44 -3.64
N ASP A 82 -0.21 -5.02 -2.39
CA ASP A 82 0.48 -3.85 -1.85
C ASP A 82 1.98 -4.05 -1.74
N TYR A 83 2.43 -5.25 -1.32
CA TYR A 83 3.85 -5.58 -1.25
C TYR A 83 4.48 -5.66 -2.65
N TYR A 84 3.79 -6.26 -3.64
CA TYR A 84 4.24 -6.26 -5.02
C TYR A 84 4.38 -4.84 -5.57
N MET A 85 3.37 -3.99 -5.36
CA MET A 85 3.40 -2.60 -5.80
C MET A 85 4.55 -1.84 -5.15
N TRP A 86 4.75 -2.02 -3.85
CA TRP A 86 5.81 -1.35 -3.10
C TRP A 86 7.20 -1.72 -3.60
N LEU A 87 7.46 -2.99 -3.81
CA LEU A 87 8.77 -3.47 -4.28
C LEU A 87 9.11 -3.01 -5.70
N ASN A 88 8.12 -2.72 -6.54
CA ASN A 88 8.33 -2.51 -7.97
C ASN A 88 8.03 -1.09 -8.47
N PHE A 89 7.14 -0.36 -7.80
CA PHE A 89 6.61 0.91 -8.32
C PHE A 89 6.67 2.07 -7.34
N LEU A 90 7.14 1.85 -6.11
CA LEU A 90 7.12 2.88 -5.06
C LEU A 90 8.50 3.03 -4.44
N PRO A 91 9.29 4.02 -4.91
CA PRO A 91 10.64 4.23 -4.41
C PRO A 91 10.65 4.73 -2.98
N ILE A 92 11.70 4.41 -2.26
CA ILE A 92 11.97 4.87 -0.90
C ILE A 92 13.31 5.60 -0.85
N PHE A 93 13.49 6.47 0.14
CA PHE A 93 14.81 7.03 0.42
C PHE A 93 15.60 6.06 1.31
N ASP A 94 16.63 5.44 0.74
CA ASP A 94 17.56 4.60 1.48
C ASP A 94 18.54 5.49 2.25
N LYS A 95 18.45 5.48 3.58
CA LYS A 95 19.29 6.29 4.45
C LYS A 95 20.76 5.84 4.49
N GLU A 96 21.01 4.56 4.25
CA GLU A 96 22.37 4.00 4.22
C GLU A 96 23.08 4.41 2.93
N GLU A 97 22.41 4.26 1.80
CA GLU A 97 22.93 4.63 0.49
C GLU A 97 22.73 6.13 0.15
N LYS A 98 21.96 6.86 0.98
CA LYS A 98 21.63 8.28 0.81
C LYS A 98 21.05 8.63 -0.58
N LYS A 99 20.28 7.72 -1.14
CA LYS A 99 19.64 7.88 -2.46
C LYS A 99 18.22 7.32 -2.49
N TYR A 100 17.45 7.77 -3.46
CA TYR A 100 16.17 7.14 -3.78
C TYR A 100 16.40 5.84 -4.55
N GLY A 101 15.62 4.83 -4.23
CA GLY A 101 15.64 3.53 -4.88
C GLY A 101 14.42 2.71 -4.44
N PHE A 102 14.35 1.46 -4.86
CA PHE A 102 13.26 0.57 -4.46
C PHE A 102 13.64 -0.24 -3.23
N ALA A 103 12.61 -0.63 -2.46
CA ALA A 103 12.81 -1.43 -1.27
C ALA A 103 13.49 -2.77 -1.62
N LYS A 104 14.45 -3.17 -0.79
CA LYS A 104 15.05 -4.51 -0.86
C LYS A 104 14.06 -5.52 -0.29
N VAL A 105 13.98 -6.70 -0.88
CA VAL A 105 13.18 -7.80 -0.34
C VAL A 105 13.79 -8.25 0.98
N ARG A 106 13.01 -8.25 2.05
CA ARG A 106 13.42 -8.67 3.39
C ARG A 106 12.34 -9.52 4.04
N ASP A 107 12.72 -10.54 4.78
CA ASP A 107 11.82 -11.46 5.47
C ASP A 107 10.81 -10.73 6.37
N ALA A 108 11.28 -9.82 7.20
CA ALA A 108 10.42 -9.09 8.12
C ALA A 108 9.28 -8.32 7.43
N GLN A 109 9.56 -7.74 6.26
CA GLN A 109 8.58 -7.00 5.48
C GLN A 109 7.60 -7.95 4.77
N TYR A 110 8.10 -9.07 4.25
CA TYR A 110 7.26 -10.10 3.66
C TYR A 110 6.30 -10.69 4.70
N HIS A 111 6.80 -11.06 5.89
CA HIS A 111 5.98 -11.56 6.99
C HIS A 111 4.94 -10.53 7.44
N MET A 112 5.31 -9.26 7.53
CA MET A 112 4.38 -8.18 7.86
C MET A 112 3.23 -8.09 6.85
N ALA A 113 3.55 -8.11 5.55
CA ALA A 113 2.55 -8.06 4.48
C ALA A 113 1.58 -9.25 4.54
N ILE A 114 2.09 -10.47 4.75
CA ILE A 114 1.27 -11.67 4.88
C ILE A 114 0.44 -11.65 6.17
N TYR A 115 1.02 -11.22 7.29
CA TYR A 115 0.31 -11.11 8.57
C TYR A 115 -0.88 -10.15 8.48
N GLU A 116 -0.69 -8.98 7.88
CA GLU A 116 -1.77 -8.02 7.70
C GLU A 116 -2.86 -8.55 6.77
N LEU A 117 -2.48 -9.18 5.65
CA LEU A 117 -3.46 -9.81 4.76
C LEU A 117 -4.27 -10.90 5.49
N LEU A 118 -3.64 -11.69 6.34
CA LEU A 118 -4.36 -12.68 7.16
C LEU A 118 -5.31 -12.04 8.16
N ALA A 119 -4.89 -10.95 8.80
CA ALA A 119 -5.75 -10.21 9.70
C ALA A 119 -6.99 -9.70 8.97
N GLU A 120 -6.80 -9.09 7.78
CA GLU A 120 -7.92 -8.63 6.92
C GLU A 120 -8.87 -9.78 6.54
N LEU A 121 -8.33 -10.90 6.05
CA LEU A 121 -9.13 -12.06 5.65
C LEU A 121 -9.91 -12.71 6.80
N ASN A 122 -9.48 -12.49 8.03
CA ASN A 122 -10.15 -13.01 9.22
C ASN A 122 -10.94 -11.93 9.98
N TYR A 123 -11.11 -10.73 9.40
CA TYR A 123 -11.76 -9.59 10.05
C TYR A 123 -11.15 -9.27 11.42
N LYS A 124 -9.80 -9.27 11.49
CA LYS A 124 -9.02 -8.98 12.68
C LYS A 124 -8.16 -7.74 12.48
N HIS A 125 -7.89 -7.05 13.57
CA HIS A 125 -6.93 -5.96 13.56
C HIS A 125 -5.52 -6.52 13.73
N ALA A 126 -4.54 -5.85 13.09
CA ALA A 126 -3.14 -6.20 13.21
C ALA A 126 -2.42 -5.21 14.13
N ALA A 127 -1.66 -5.73 15.10
CA ALA A 127 -0.72 -4.95 15.89
C ALA A 127 0.71 -5.43 15.57
N ILE A 128 1.58 -4.50 15.15
CA ILE A 128 2.93 -4.81 14.72
C ILE A 128 3.94 -4.17 15.67
N LEU A 129 4.60 -4.99 16.46
CA LEU A 129 5.75 -4.55 17.25
C LEU A 129 7.01 -4.71 16.40
N LYS A 130 7.67 -3.62 16.11
CA LYS A 130 8.79 -3.60 15.16
C LYS A 130 10.02 -2.91 15.70
N LYS A 131 11.19 -3.33 15.23
CA LYS A 131 12.43 -2.56 15.35
C LYS A 131 12.32 -1.28 14.50
N ARG A 132 13.00 -0.23 14.90
CA ARG A 132 13.14 0.98 14.08
C ARG A 132 13.83 0.70 12.74
N GLN A 133 13.53 1.50 11.72
CA GLN A 133 14.21 1.49 10.41
C GLN A 133 13.97 0.23 9.55
N ILE A 134 12.84 -0.46 9.72
CA ILE A 134 12.43 -1.55 8.83
C ILE A 134 11.54 -1.08 7.67
N ALA A 135 11.49 0.22 7.42
CA ALA A 135 10.66 0.86 6.37
C ALA A 135 9.14 0.57 6.46
N SER A 136 8.64 0.28 7.68
CA SER A 136 7.22 -0.03 7.90
C SER A 136 6.29 1.11 7.48
N SER A 137 6.62 2.37 7.81
CA SER A 137 5.81 3.52 7.41
C SER A 137 5.70 3.64 5.89
N TYR A 138 6.80 3.41 5.15
CA TYR A 138 6.78 3.34 3.69
C TYR A 138 5.85 2.24 3.17
N PHE A 139 5.91 1.05 3.77
CA PHE A 139 5.05 -0.07 3.38
C PHE A 139 3.57 0.23 3.64
N HIS A 140 3.21 0.80 4.79
CA HIS A 140 1.81 1.15 5.06
C HIS A 140 1.30 2.26 4.15
N MET A 141 2.15 3.23 3.80
CA MET A 141 1.79 4.23 2.78
C MET A 141 1.62 3.60 1.40
N ALA A 142 2.43 2.60 1.06
CA ALA A 142 2.24 1.82 -0.16
C ALA A 142 0.88 1.08 -0.17
N LYS A 143 0.45 0.56 0.96
CA LYS A 143 -0.86 -0.07 1.12
C LYS A 143 -2.01 0.92 0.94
N LEU A 144 -1.92 2.10 1.55
CA LEU A 144 -2.91 3.16 1.38
C LEU A 144 -3.02 3.59 -0.09
N ILE A 145 -1.88 3.84 -0.75
CA ILE A 145 -1.89 4.29 -2.14
C ILE A 145 -2.34 3.20 -3.11
N ASN A 146 -2.04 1.94 -2.82
CA ASN A 146 -2.53 0.80 -3.61
C ASN A 146 -4.06 0.74 -3.61
N GLN A 147 -4.68 0.79 -2.44
CA GLN A 147 -6.13 0.80 -2.33
C GLN A 147 -6.74 2.04 -2.98
N PHE A 148 -6.16 3.22 -2.76
CA PHE A 148 -6.62 4.47 -3.37
C PHE A 148 -6.56 4.41 -4.91
N TRP A 149 -5.53 3.79 -5.47
CA TRP A 149 -5.28 3.79 -6.91
C TRP A 149 -6.11 2.76 -7.67
N PHE A 150 -6.41 1.63 -7.03
CA PHE A 150 -6.97 0.47 -7.71
C PHE A 150 -8.29 -0.05 -7.16
N GLU A 151 -8.72 0.35 -5.96
CA GLU A 151 -9.91 -0.19 -5.31
C GLU A 151 -11.03 0.83 -5.26
N GLU A 152 -12.14 0.51 -5.96
CA GLU A 152 -13.31 1.37 -6.02
C GLU A 152 -13.97 1.50 -4.64
N GLY A 153 -14.28 2.75 -4.26
CA GLY A 153 -14.95 3.05 -3.01
C GLY A 153 -14.12 2.86 -1.75
N SER A 154 -12.81 2.57 -1.86
CA SER A 154 -11.97 2.41 -0.68
C SER A 154 -11.86 3.70 0.13
N ILE A 155 -12.00 3.60 1.44
CA ILE A 155 -11.86 4.71 2.38
C ILE A 155 -10.76 4.36 3.35
N CYS A 156 -9.58 4.89 3.07
CA CYS A 156 -8.41 4.69 3.90
C CYS A 156 -8.21 5.85 4.85
N LYS A 157 -7.87 5.55 6.10
CA LYS A 157 -7.52 6.57 7.09
C LYS A 157 -6.14 6.30 7.66
N MET A 158 -5.41 7.38 7.90
CA MET A 158 -4.13 7.37 8.58
C MET A 158 -4.21 8.25 9.81
N GLY A 159 -3.80 7.73 10.94
CA GLY A 159 -3.79 8.44 12.20
C GLY A 159 -2.43 8.46 12.87
N ALA A 160 -2.20 9.46 13.72
CA ALA A 160 -1.08 9.50 14.64
C ALA A 160 -1.40 10.34 15.88
N SER A 161 -0.65 10.11 16.96
CA SER A 161 -0.76 10.89 18.18
C SER A 161 -0.37 12.35 17.97
N LEU A 162 0.64 12.63 17.15
CA LEU A 162 1.11 13.98 16.84
C LEU A 162 0.87 14.30 15.35
N LYS A 163 0.51 15.54 15.07
CA LYS A 163 0.30 16.03 13.70
C LYS A 163 1.58 15.89 12.85
N ASP A 164 2.74 16.08 13.45
CA ASP A 164 4.02 16.00 12.73
C ASP A 164 4.37 14.61 12.22
N TYR A 165 3.74 13.56 12.73
CA TYR A 165 3.94 12.20 12.21
C TYR A 165 3.15 11.92 10.94
N ILE A 166 2.13 12.72 10.64
CA ILE A 166 1.24 12.49 9.48
C ILE A 166 1.20 13.64 8.47
N ASN A 167 1.78 14.80 8.76
CA ASN A 167 1.78 15.93 7.83
C ASN A 167 2.85 15.79 6.72
N ASP A 168 3.13 16.88 6.03
CA ASP A 168 4.16 17.00 4.98
C ASP A 168 5.59 16.71 5.44
N LYS A 169 5.85 16.70 6.75
CA LYS A 169 7.12 16.29 7.36
C LYS A 169 7.12 14.83 7.79
N GLY A 170 5.95 14.22 7.93
CA GLY A 170 5.72 12.83 8.34
C GLY A 170 5.36 11.90 7.18
N SER A 171 4.49 10.95 7.48
CA SER A 171 4.15 9.87 6.54
C SER A 171 3.35 10.34 5.32
N TRP A 172 2.65 11.50 5.38
CA TRP A 172 1.95 12.06 4.22
C TRP A 172 2.90 12.40 3.06
N LYS A 173 4.12 12.84 3.39
CA LYS A 173 5.16 13.08 2.41
C LYS A 173 5.42 11.87 1.52
N PHE A 174 5.40 10.66 2.08
CA PHE A 174 5.61 9.43 1.30
C PHE A 174 4.47 9.17 0.32
N LEU A 175 3.23 9.51 0.68
CA LEU A 175 2.10 9.43 -0.25
C LEU A 175 2.27 10.40 -1.42
N ASP A 176 2.70 11.64 -1.16
CA ASP A 176 2.94 12.64 -2.21
C ASP A 176 4.08 12.22 -3.13
N GLU A 177 5.18 11.70 -2.58
CA GLU A 177 6.30 11.15 -3.35
C GLU A 177 5.84 9.98 -4.23
N TYR A 178 5.06 9.06 -3.70
CA TYR A 178 4.51 7.92 -4.43
C TYR A 178 3.56 8.35 -5.55
N LYS A 179 2.65 9.29 -5.26
CA LYS A 179 1.73 9.84 -6.27
C LYS A 179 2.50 10.49 -7.43
N THR A 180 3.49 11.29 -7.12
CA THR A 180 4.34 11.94 -8.10
C THR A 180 5.04 10.91 -8.97
N PHE A 181 5.71 9.95 -8.36
CA PHE A 181 6.41 8.90 -9.08
C PHE A 181 5.48 8.07 -9.99
N LEU A 182 4.33 7.65 -9.49
CA LEU A 182 3.37 6.90 -10.30
C LEU A 182 2.83 7.71 -11.49
N ASN A 183 2.57 9.00 -11.30
CA ASN A 183 2.11 9.88 -12.37
C ASN A 183 3.18 10.10 -13.46
N GLU A 184 4.43 10.12 -13.09
CA GLU A 184 5.55 10.38 -14.02
C GLU A 184 6.00 9.12 -14.76
N HIS A 185 5.98 7.98 -14.10
CA HIS A 185 6.67 6.78 -14.58
C HIS A 185 5.74 5.60 -14.93
N THR A 186 4.43 5.71 -14.72
CA THR A 186 3.49 4.64 -15.12
C THR A 186 2.50 5.12 -16.17
N ALA A 187 1.94 4.18 -16.94
CA ALA A 187 0.85 4.46 -17.86
C ALA A 187 -0.54 4.21 -17.25
N TRP A 188 -0.62 4.06 -15.94
CA TRP A 188 -1.91 4.01 -15.25
C TRP A 188 -2.61 5.37 -15.30
N TYR A 189 -3.93 5.38 -15.10
CA TYR A 189 -4.66 6.64 -15.04
C TYR A 189 -4.13 7.53 -13.89
N ARG A 190 -4.17 8.83 -14.09
CA ARG A 190 -3.79 9.81 -13.08
C ARG A 190 -5.00 10.20 -12.24
N PRO A 191 -5.01 9.92 -10.92
CA PRO A 191 -6.11 10.32 -10.06
C PRO A 191 -6.29 11.85 -10.06
N CYS A 192 -7.50 12.31 -10.26
CA CYS A 192 -7.84 13.70 -10.00
C CYS A 192 -8.05 13.87 -8.49
N THR A 193 -7.09 14.48 -7.82
CA THR A 193 -7.14 14.74 -6.38
C THR A 193 -7.18 16.25 -6.15
N PRO A 194 -8.31 16.83 -5.73
CA PRO A 194 -8.34 18.23 -5.31
C PRO A 194 -7.35 18.45 -4.17
N GLU A 195 -6.63 19.54 -4.21
CA GLU A 195 -5.69 19.91 -3.14
C GLU A 195 -6.44 20.22 -1.85
N LYS A 196 -6.31 19.34 -0.89
CA LYS A 196 -6.80 19.52 0.47
C LYS A 196 -5.75 18.97 1.44
N VAL A 197 -5.56 19.66 2.53
CA VAL A 197 -4.62 19.23 3.58
C VAL A 197 -5.07 17.89 4.16
N LEU A 198 -4.20 16.88 4.09
CA LEU A 198 -4.43 15.53 4.62
C LEU A 198 -5.71 14.86 4.12
N LEU A 199 -6.10 15.17 2.88
CA LEU A 199 -7.26 14.57 2.24
C LEU A 199 -7.03 14.40 0.74
N TRP A 200 -7.03 13.16 0.27
CA TRP A 200 -7.20 12.84 -1.14
C TRP A 200 -8.56 12.18 -1.35
N GLU A 201 -9.25 12.60 -2.38
CA GLU A 201 -10.53 12.03 -2.78
C GLU A 201 -10.58 11.93 -4.31
N GLN A 202 -10.72 10.71 -4.81
CA GLN A 202 -10.68 10.44 -6.24
C GLN A 202 -12.09 10.52 -6.83
N LYS A 203 -12.60 11.73 -6.93
CA LYS A 203 -13.88 12.00 -7.58
C LYS A 203 -13.87 13.32 -8.33
N ILE A 204 -14.60 13.36 -9.42
CA ILE A 204 -14.89 14.57 -10.17
C ILE A 204 -16.41 14.70 -10.38
N GLU A 205 -16.96 15.86 -10.09
CA GLU A 205 -18.36 16.15 -10.40
C GLU A 205 -18.48 16.53 -11.88
N VAL A 206 -19.28 15.80 -12.61
CA VAL A 206 -19.60 16.07 -14.02
C VAL A 206 -21.10 16.28 -14.19
N ARG A 207 -21.49 17.12 -15.15
CA ARG A 207 -22.91 17.27 -15.53
C ARG A 207 -23.19 16.38 -16.73
N ILE A 208 -24.15 15.48 -16.58
CA ILE A 208 -24.66 14.62 -17.65
C ILE A 208 -26.18 14.85 -17.70
N ASN A 209 -26.69 15.28 -18.86
CA ASN A 209 -28.12 15.57 -19.05
C ASN A 209 -28.69 16.49 -17.94
N ASN A 210 -27.98 17.59 -17.66
CA ASN A 210 -28.29 18.56 -16.60
C ASN A 210 -28.30 18.03 -15.17
N ARG A 211 -27.92 16.78 -14.93
CA ARG A 211 -27.77 16.19 -13.59
C ARG A 211 -26.31 16.15 -13.18
N LYS A 212 -26.04 16.54 -11.93
CA LYS A 212 -24.72 16.39 -11.34
C LYS A 212 -24.49 14.91 -11.00
N THR A 213 -23.36 14.38 -11.46
CA THR A 213 -22.97 12.99 -11.25
C THR A 213 -21.48 12.95 -10.88
N ASN A 214 -21.13 12.18 -9.89
CA ASN A 214 -19.72 11.92 -9.55
C ASN A 214 -19.16 10.82 -10.44
N LYS A 215 -17.95 11.01 -10.93
CA LYS A 215 -17.14 10.04 -11.69
C LYS A 215 -15.78 9.86 -11.02
N GLY A 216 -15.16 8.71 -11.19
CA GLY A 216 -13.89 8.29 -10.58
C GLY A 216 -14.08 7.03 -9.76
N LEU A 217 -13.02 6.55 -9.11
CA LEU A 217 -13.07 5.36 -8.24
C LEU A 217 -13.75 5.61 -6.90
N MET A 218 -14.08 6.85 -6.55
CA MET A 218 -14.65 7.23 -5.24
C MET A 218 -13.76 6.82 -4.05
N SER A 219 -12.52 6.48 -4.31
CA SER A 219 -11.54 6.13 -3.27
C SER A 219 -11.05 7.39 -2.54
N LYS A 220 -10.64 7.21 -1.28
CA LYS A 220 -10.28 8.31 -0.40
C LYS A 220 -9.13 7.92 0.53
N ILE A 221 -8.19 8.85 0.77
CA ILE A 221 -7.23 8.78 1.87
C ILE A 221 -7.42 10.01 2.75
N GLN A 222 -7.52 9.82 4.05
CA GLN A 222 -7.67 10.88 5.02
C GLN A 222 -6.67 10.72 6.17
N GLY A 223 -5.92 11.78 6.46
CA GLY A 223 -5.05 11.89 7.64
C GLY A 223 -5.78 12.54 8.81
N ALA A 224 -5.56 12.05 10.02
CA ALA A 224 -6.12 12.61 11.25
C ALA A 224 -5.08 12.59 12.39
N SER A 225 -4.92 13.71 13.09
CA SER A 225 -4.11 13.77 14.33
C SER A 225 -5.02 13.60 15.53
N PHE A 226 -4.63 12.71 16.43
CA PHE A 226 -5.32 12.46 17.71
C PHE A 226 -4.70 13.21 18.88
N GLU A 227 -3.81 14.15 18.61
CA GLU A 227 -3.09 14.94 19.60
C GLU A 227 -4.02 15.64 20.61
N LYS A 228 -5.06 16.27 20.11
CA LYS A 228 -6.01 17.03 20.93
C LYS A 228 -7.26 16.23 21.33
N ASN A 229 -7.73 15.36 20.47
CA ASN A 229 -8.99 14.64 20.66
C ASN A 229 -8.94 13.25 20.04
N ALA A 230 -9.19 12.23 20.85
CA ALA A 230 -9.27 10.82 20.43
C ALA A 230 -10.37 10.55 19.38
N THR A 231 -11.39 11.41 19.29
CA THR A 231 -12.50 11.28 18.34
C THR A 231 -12.23 11.96 17.00
N THR A 232 -11.10 12.63 16.83
CA THR A 232 -10.76 13.30 15.57
C THR A 232 -10.68 12.26 14.45
N GLY A 233 -11.41 12.49 13.35
CA GLY A 233 -11.44 11.56 12.21
C GLY A 233 -12.34 10.33 12.39
N VAL A 234 -13.05 10.22 13.50
CA VAL A 234 -14.02 9.16 13.79
C VAL A 234 -15.36 9.49 13.13
N GLY A 235 -15.47 9.65 11.90
CA GLY A 235 -16.73 9.88 11.20
C GLY A 235 -16.78 9.12 9.88
N GLY A 236 -17.80 8.30 9.70
CA GLY A 236 -18.04 7.56 8.48
C GLY A 236 -17.18 6.28 8.32
N PRO A 237 -17.51 5.46 7.31
CA PRO A 237 -16.91 4.15 7.11
C PRO A 237 -15.39 4.26 6.84
N CYS A 238 -14.68 3.16 7.14
CA CYS A 238 -13.27 3.02 6.89
C CYS A 238 -12.98 1.59 6.44
N THR A 239 -12.36 1.43 5.26
CA THR A 239 -11.96 0.11 4.75
C THR A 239 -10.60 -0.31 5.27
N TYR A 240 -9.74 0.66 5.59
CA TYR A 240 -8.43 0.42 6.16
C TYR A 240 -8.00 1.61 7.02
N PHE A 241 -7.56 1.32 8.24
CA PHE A 241 -7.03 2.31 9.17
C PHE A 241 -5.59 1.96 9.56
N PHE A 242 -4.69 2.90 9.41
CA PHE A 242 -3.31 2.80 9.87
C PHE A 242 -3.02 3.84 10.94
N HIS A 243 -2.52 3.41 12.11
CA HIS A 243 -2.06 4.31 13.15
C HIS A 243 -0.53 4.28 13.24
N GLU A 244 0.11 5.40 12.90
CA GLU A 244 1.57 5.56 13.02
C GLU A 244 1.95 5.72 14.50
N GLU A 245 3.00 5.01 14.93
CA GLU A 245 3.55 5.07 16.29
C GLU A 245 2.49 4.89 17.40
N ALA A 246 1.59 3.93 17.23
CA ALA A 246 0.49 3.66 18.18
C ALA A 246 0.96 3.42 19.63
N GLY A 247 2.16 2.83 19.80
CA GLY A 247 2.70 2.48 21.13
C GLY A 247 3.07 3.68 22.02
N ILE A 248 3.19 4.89 21.44
CA ILE A 248 3.45 6.13 22.20
C ILE A 248 2.24 7.07 22.26
N ALA A 249 1.11 6.64 21.72
CA ALA A 249 -0.10 7.44 21.69
C ALA A 249 -0.80 7.41 23.07
N PRO A 250 -0.89 8.53 23.79
CA PRO A 250 -1.38 8.55 25.19
C PRO A 250 -2.88 8.18 25.33
N LYS A 251 -3.64 8.23 24.23
CA LYS A 251 -5.06 7.93 24.19
C LYS A 251 -5.40 6.84 23.16
N MET A 252 -4.47 5.92 22.92
CA MET A 252 -4.63 4.92 21.87
C MET A 252 -5.82 3.98 22.11
N ASP A 253 -6.05 3.58 23.35
CA ASP A 253 -7.19 2.79 23.78
C ASP A 253 -8.52 3.48 23.42
N GLN A 254 -8.69 4.73 23.82
CA GLN A 254 -9.86 5.53 23.47
C GLN A 254 -9.98 5.71 21.96
N THR A 255 -8.91 6.05 21.28
CA THR A 255 -8.89 6.20 19.81
C THR A 255 -9.33 4.91 19.13
N TYR A 256 -8.85 3.76 19.61
CA TYR A 256 -9.20 2.45 19.06
C TYR A 256 -10.69 2.13 19.28
N GLU A 257 -11.23 2.39 20.46
CA GLU A 257 -12.67 2.19 20.75
C GLU A 257 -13.58 3.00 19.82
N TYR A 258 -13.18 4.23 19.50
CA TYR A 258 -13.96 5.10 18.60
C TYR A 258 -13.83 4.69 17.11
N ILE A 259 -12.70 4.17 16.69
CA ILE A 259 -12.47 3.81 15.28
C ILE A 259 -13.00 2.40 14.97
N ARG A 260 -12.91 1.47 15.91
CA ARG A 260 -13.31 0.08 15.74
C ARG A 260 -14.71 -0.13 15.12
N PRO A 261 -15.76 0.62 15.50
CA PRO A 261 -17.06 0.45 14.88
C PRO A 261 -17.16 0.91 13.42
N ALA A 262 -16.17 1.68 12.95
CA ALA A 262 -16.13 2.21 11.58
C ALA A 262 -15.35 1.30 10.60
N MET A 263 -14.64 0.30 11.12
CA MET A 263 -13.90 -0.72 10.40
C MET A 263 -14.68 -2.02 10.37
#